data_106ddc0a5a9173350b3d283a2d3caac8
#
_entry.id   106ddc0a5a9173350b3d283a2d3caac8
#
_cell.length_a   1.000
_cell.length_b   1.000
_cell.length_c   1.000
_cell.angle_alpha   90.00
_cell.angle_beta   90.00
_cell.angle_gamma   90.00
#
_symmetry.space_group_name_H-M   'P 1'
#
loop_
_entity.id
_entity.type
_entity.pdbx_description
1 polymer ?
#
loop_
_entity_poly.entity_id
_entity_poly.type
_entity_poly.pdbx_seq_one_letter_code
_entity_poly.pdbx_strand_id
1 'polypeptide(L)'
;MKVRRIVANIETPNATAANRFYHDVLGLDILMDQGWIVTYGSGETMQVQVSFMAQGGSGTPVPDLSIEVDDVDAALEAMEAAGFAIEYGPADEPWGVRRFYVRDPLGRLVNILSHR
;
A
#
# COMPACT_ATOMS: atom_id res chain seq x y z
N MET A 1 -10.57 -1.34 27.04
CA MET A 1 -9.89 -0.48 26.06
C MET A 1 -10.22 -0.98 24.65
N LYS A 2 -10.47 -0.08 23.72
CA LYS A 2 -10.70 -0.41 22.31
C LYS A 2 -9.76 0.39 21.44
N VAL A 3 -9.02 -0.30 20.58
CA VAL A 3 -8.18 0.37 19.56
C VAL A 3 -9.09 0.83 18.44
N ARG A 4 -9.13 2.13 18.16
CA ARG A 4 -10.02 2.73 17.13
C ARG A 4 -9.36 2.76 15.76
N ARG A 5 -8.05 2.91 15.73
CA ARG A 5 -7.26 2.85 14.49
C ARG A 5 -5.80 2.66 14.81
N ILE A 6 -5.06 2.21 13.81
CA ILE A 6 -3.59 2.19 13.83
C ILE A 6 -3.13 3.01 12.63
N VAL A 7 -2.21 3.93 12.88
CA VAL A 7 -1.61 4.76 11.82
C VAL A 7 -0.12 4.44 11.76
N ALA A 8 0.34 3.96 10.61
CA ALA A 8 1.77 3.79 10.36
C ALA A 8 2.39 5.16 10.07
N ASN A 9 3.50 5.47 10.74
CA ASN A 9 4.23 6.72 10.54
C ASN A 9 5.57 6.40 9.87
N ILE A 10 5.77 6.96 8.69
CA ILE A 10 6.96 6.71 7.89
C ILE A 10 7.78 7.99 7.84
N GLU A 11 9.01 7.93 8.36
CA GLU A 11 9.90 9.07 8.36
C GLU A 11 10.40 9.36 6.94
N THR A 12 10.34 10.64 6.55
CA THR A 12 10.84 11.10 5.26
C THR A 12 11.20 12.58 5.34
N PRO A 13 12.25 13.04 4.65
CA PRO A 13 12.54 14.47 4.54
C PRO A 13 11.57 15.21 3.59
N ASN A 14 10.74 14.50 2.83
CA ASN A 14 9.81 15.10 1.87
C ASN A 14 8.46 14.37 1.91
N ALA A 15 7.60 14.79 2.84
CA ALA A 15 6.31 14.15 3.06
C ALA A 15 5.37 14.25 1.84
N THR A 16 5.44 15.34 1.07
CA THR A 16 4.56 15.55 -0.09
C THR A 16 4.92 14.69 -1.30
N ALA A 17 6.12 14.09 -1.33
CA ALA A 17 6.55 13.23 -2.44
C ALA A 17 5.69 11.95 -2.57
N ALA A 18 5.00 11.55 -1.51
CA ALA A 18 4.12 10.37 -1.53
C ALA A 18 2.80 10.61 -2.29
N ASN A 19 2.45 11.87 -2.56
CA ASN A 19 1.14 12.26 -3.08
C ASN A 19 0.81 11.60 -4.43
N ARG A 20 1.78 11.49 -5.33
CA ARG A 20 1.58 10.88 -6.64
C ARG A 20 1.17 9.42 -6.54
N PHE A 21 1.73 8.69 -5.60
CA PHE A 21 1.46 7.26 -5.42
C PHE A 21 0.14 7.04 -4.64
N TYR A 22 0.03 7.62 -3.45
CA TYR A 22 -1.08 7.33 -2.54
C TYR A 22 -2.37 8.08 -2.90
N HIS A 23 -2.28 9.32 -3.38
CA HIS A 23 -3.44 10.09 -3.77
C HIS A 23 -3.75 9.94 -5.26
N ASP A 24 -2.80 10.26 -6.15
CA ASP A 24 -3.08 10.31 -7.58
C ASP A 24 -3.35 8.93 -8.17
N VAL A 25 -2.56 7.91 -7.82
CA VAL A 25 -2.73 6.55 -8.36
C VAL A 25 -3.73 5.74 -7.53
N LEU A 26 -3.55 5.64 -6.21
CA LEU A 26 -4.39 4.82 -5.36
C LEU A 26 -5.71 5.48 -4.97
N GLY A 27 -5.85 6.78 -5.17
CA GLY A 27 -7.10 7.50 -4.91
C GLY A 27 -7.41 7.73 -3.44
N LEU A 28 -6.41 7.64 -2.55
CA LEU A 28 -6.62 7.97 -1.15
C LEU A 28 -6.89 9.46 -0.98
N ASP A 29 -7.73 9.79 -0.01
CA ASP A 29 -7.99 11.17 0.35
C ASP A 29 -6.84 11.74 1.17
N ILE A 30 -6.52 13.00 0.96
CA ILE A 30 -5.58 13.72 1.81
C ILE A 30 -6.38 14.21 3.03
N LEU A 31 -6.17 13.54 4.17
CA LEU A 31 -6.89 13.85 5.41
C LEU A 31 -6.27 15.02 6.15
N MET A 32 -4.97 15.23 6.00
CA MET A 32 -4.24 16.31 6.64
C MET A 32 -2.96 16.57 5.85
N ASP A 33 -2.65 17.85 5.64
CA ASP A 33 -1.39 18.28 5.03
C ASP A 33 -0.91 19.55 5.75
N GLN A 34 0.20 19.44 6.49
CA GLN A 34 0.83 20.55 7.18
C GLN A 34 2.27 20.78 6.68
N GLY A 35 2.61 20.22 5.53
CA GLY A 35 3.94 20.32 4.93
C GLY A 35 4.93 19.32 5.50
N TRP A 36 5.06 19.27 6.83
CA TRP A 36 5.95 18.32 7.52
C TRP A 36 5.28 16.97 7.77
N ILE A 37 3.97 16.91 7.68
CA ILE A 37 3.18 15.68 7.77
C ILE A 37 2.07 15.71 6.72
N VAL A 38 1.88 14.60 6.01
CA VAL A 38 0.72 14.37 5.14
C VAL A 38 0.10 13.05 5.56
N THR A 39 -1.20 13.04 5.79
CA THR A 39 -1.94 11.83 6.15
C THR A 39 -2.93 11.48 5.05
N TYR A 40 -2.86 10.25 4.57
CA TYR A 40 -3.73 9.70 3.54
C TYR A 40 -4.70 8.70 4.16
N GLY A 41 -5.93 8.68 3.71
CA GLY A 41 -6.93 7.75 4.21
C GLY A 41 -8.08 7.55 3.24
N SER A 42 -9.02 6.69 3.62
CA SER A 42 -10.22 6.44 2.85
C SER A 42 -11.44 6.33 3.75
N GLY A 43 -12.64 6.44 3.17
CA GLY A 43 -13.90 6.24 3.89
C GLY A 43 -14.27 4.77 4.08
N GLU A 44 -13.49 3.84 3.51
CA GLU A 44 -13.71 2.41 3.68
C GLU A 44 -13.44 1.99 5.13
N THR A 45 -14.15 0.94 5.57
CA THR A 45 -14.00 0.46 6.94
C THR A 45 -13.55 -0.99 6.97
N MET A 46 -12.53 -1.26 7.78
CA MET A 46 -12.03 -2.60 8.06
C MET A 46 -11.70 -2.71 9.55
N GLN A 47 -11.47 -3.95 10.01
CA GLN A 47 -10.99 -4.17 11.36
C GLN A 47 -9.55 -3.66 11.47
N VAL A 48 -9.20 -3.17 12.66
CA VAL A 48 -7.83 -2.79 12.96
C VAL A 48 -6.97 -4.06 13.02
N GLN A 49 -5.89 -4.11 12.26
CA GLN A 49 -5.02 -5.27 12.14
C GLN A 49 -3.55 -4.88 12.08
N VAL A 50 -2.72 -5.75 12.60
CA VAL A 50 -1.26 -5.68 12.42
C VAL A 50 -0.74 -7.10 12.24
N SER A 51 0.18 -7.28 11.27
CA SER A 51 0.77 -8.59 10.98
C SER A 51 2.26 -8.59 11.28
N PHE A 52 2.74 -9.69 11.85
CA PHE A 52 4.17 -9.95 12.10
C PHE A 52 4.58 -11.12 11.22
N MET A 53 5.59 -10.95 10.39
CA MET A 53 5.91 -11.89 9.32
C MET A 53 7.40 -12.21 9.30
N ALA A 54 7.73 -13.50 9.15
CA ALA A 54 9.12 -13.94 8.97
C ALA A 54 9.58 -13.81 7.50
N GLN A 55 8.64 -13.84 6.58
CA GLN A 55 8.85 -13.66 5.14
C GLN A 55 7.57 -13.11 4.51
N GLY A 56 7.65 -12.67 3.27
CA GLY A 56 6.50 -12.11 2.55
C GLY A 56 5.54 -13.13 1.94
N GLY A 57 5.83 -14.42 2.08
CA GLY A 57 5.14 -15.50 1.39
C GLY A 57 5.77 -15.77 0.02
N SER A 58 5.72 -17.02 -0.46
CA SER A 58 6.30 -17.46 -1.75
C SER A 58 7.78 -17.06 -1.92
N GLY A 59 8.52 -16.98 -0.81
CA GLY A 59 9.93 -16.60 -0.82
C GLY A 59 10.22 -15.12 -1.04
N THR A 60 9.21 -14.26 -0.97
CA THR A 60 9.36 -12.83 -1.19
C THR A 60 9.81 -12.10 0.09
N PRO A 61 10.39 -10.88 -0.03
CA PRO A 61 10.63 -10.02 1.12
C PRO A 61 9.34 -9.65 1.84
N VAL A 62 9.44 -9.28 3.12
CA VAL A 62 8.30 -8.72 3.87
C VAL A 62 8.02 -7.32 3.34
N PRO A 63 6.80 -7.03 2.86
CA PRO A 63 6.43 -5.68 2.46
C PRO A 63 6.27 -4.79 3.69
N ASP A 64 6.57 -3.51 3.52
CA ASP A 64 6.37 -2.51 4.58
C ASP A 64 4.88 -2.25 4.84
N LEU A 65 4.08 -2.27 3.78
CA LEU A 65 2.64 -2.04 3.82
C LEU A 65 1.93 -3.06 2.94
N SER A 66 0.74 -3.48 3.36
CA SER A 66 -0.19 -4.20 2.51
C SER A 66 -1.45 -3.36 2.34
N ILE A 67 -1.84 -3.15 1.09
CA ILE A 67 -3.02 -2.35 0.73
C ILE A 67 -3.96 -3.25 -0.07
N GLU A 68 -5.12 -3.53 0.51
CA GLU A 68 -6.16 -4.27 -0.19
C GLU A 68 -6.97 -3.32 -1.06
N VAL A 69 -7.20 -3.72 -2.30
CA VAL A 69 -8.02 -3.01 -3.28
C VAL A 69 -9.12 -3.94 -3.79
N ASP A 70 -10.14 -3.37 -4.37
CA ASP A 70 -11.24 -4.14 -4.97
C ASP A 70 -10.85 -4.79 -6.30
N ASP A 71 -9.95 -4.17 -7.06
CA ASP A 71 -9.50 -4.64 -8.38
C ASP A 71 -7.98 -4.48 -8.51
N VAL A 72 -7.26 -5.58 -8.21
CA VAL A 72 -5.79 -5.58 -8.25
C VAL A 72 -5.25 -5.38 -9.67
N ASP A 73 -5.95 -5.86 -10.69
CA ASP A 73 -5.47 -5.71 -12.07
C ASP A 73 -5.59 -4.26 -12.54
N ALA A 74 -6.64 -3.55 -12.14
CA ALA A 74 -6.77 -2.12 -12.39
C ALA A 74 -5.68 -1.32 -11.67
N ALA A 75 -5.36 -1.69 -10.43
CA ALA A 75 -4.27 -1.06 -9.68
C ALA A 75 -2.91 -1.30 -10.37
N LEU A 76 -2.68 -2.51 -10.87
CA LEU A 76 -1.45 -2.86 -11.61
C LEU A 76 -1.30 -1.98 -12.86
N GLU A 77 -2.35 -1.86 -13.66
CA GLU A 77 -2.34 -1.03 -14.86
C GLU A 77 -2.08 0.44 -14.52
N ALA A 78 -2.70 0.95 -13.47
CA ALA A 78 -2.51 2.34 -13.04
C ALA A 78 -1.08 2.61 -12.56
N MET A 79 -0.46 1.67 -11.84
CA MET A 79 0.92 1.79 -11.40
C MET A 79 1.89 1.79 -12.58
N GLU A 80 1.70 0.89 -13.52
CA GLU A 80 2.54 0.80 -14.72
C GLU A 80 2.40 2.07 -15.58
N ALA A 81 1.18 2.56 -15.76
CA ALA A 81 0.92 3.80 -16.51
C ALA A 81 1.56 5.01 -15.84
N ALA A 82 1.63 5.04 -14.52
CA ALA A 82 2.29 6.10 -13.76
C ALA A 82 3.82 5.98 -13.71
N GLY A 83 4.39 4.90 -14.26
CA GLY A 83 5.83 4.69 -14.35
C GLY A 83 6.46 4.03 -13.13
N PHE A 84 5.66 3.43 -12.24
CA PHE A 84 6.20 2.67 -11.12
C PHE A 84 6.54 1.24 -11.57
N ALA A 85 7.77 0.79 -11.26
CA ALA A 85 8.22 -0.54 -11.62
C ALA A 85 7.61 -1.59 -10.68
N ILE A 86 7.10 -2.67 -11.25
CA ILE A 86 6.57 -3.79 -10.49
C ILE A 86 7.74 -4.70 -10.10
N GLU A 87 7.89 -4.97 -8.80
CA GLU A 87 9.02 -5.76 -8.29
C GLU A 87 8.69 -7.23 -8.12
N TYR A 88 7.41 -7.59 -8.00
CA TYR A 88 6.96 -8.97 -7.89
C TYR A 88 5.53 -9.09 -8.38
N GLY A 89 5.23 -10.18 -9.06
CA GLY A 89 3.89 -10.47 -9.54
C GLY A 89 3.53 -9.73 -10.84
N PRO A 90 2.26 -9.71 -11.22
CA PRO A 90 1.10 -10.21 -10.46
C PRO A 90 1.13 -11.73 -10.27
N ALA A 91 0.70 -12.18 -9.11
CA ALA A 91 0.69 -13.60 -8.78
C ALA A 91 -0.59 -13.99 -8.04
N ASP A 92 -1.15 -15.13 -8.43
CA ASP A 92 -2.24 -15.77 -7.68
C ASP A 92 -1.61 -16.67 -6.62
N GLU A 93 -1.78 -16.31 -5.37
CA GLU A 93 -1.14 -17.01 -4.26
C GLU A 93 -2.02 -18.13 -3.71
N PRO A 94 -1.42 -19.22 -3.17
CA PRO A 94 -2.21 -20.36 -2.71
C PRO A 94 -3.12 -20.09 -1.49
N TRP A 95 -2.94 -18.96 -0.82
CA TRP A 95 -3.81 -18.56 0.31
C TRP A 95 -4.96 -17.65 -0.09
N GLY A 96 -5.30 -17.58 -1.38
CA GLY A 96 -6.53 -16.95 -1.85
C GLY A 96 -6.45 -15.48 -2.16
N VAL A 97 -5.27 -14.96 -2.46
CA VAL A 97 -5.09 -13.58 -2.91
C VAL A 97 -4.42 -13.52 -4.27
N ARG A 98 -4.69 -12.46 -5.01
CA ARG A 98 -3.89 -12.04 -6.15
C ARG A 98 -3.18 -10.75 -5.76
N ARG A 99 -1.88 -10.66 -6.00
CA ARG A 99 -1.08 -9.53 -5.53
C ARG A 99 0.08 -9.19 -6.43
N PHE A 100 0.60 -7.98 -6.25
CA PHE A 100 1.90 -7.57 -6.79
C PHE A 100 2.60 -6.67 -5.77
N TYR A 101 3.92 -6.56 -5.91
CA TYR A 101 4.73 -5.64 -5.13
C TYR A 101 5.17 -4.48 -6.01
N VAL A 102 5.11 -3.29 -5.47
CA VAL A 102 5.58 -2.06 -6.09
C VAL A 102 6.28 -1.22 -5.03
N ARG A 103 7.27 -0.44 -5.46
CA ARG A 103 7.97 0.45 -4.53
C ARG A 103 7.39 1.84 -4.66
N ASP A 104 7.06 2.45 -3.51
CA ASP A 104 6.54 3.81 -3.50
C ASP A 104 7.66 4.83 -3.77
N PRO A 105 7.34 6.14 -3.95
CA PRO A 105 8.37 7.16 -4.24
C PRO A 105 9.41 7.34 -3.14
N LEU A 106 9.17 6.85 -1.93
CA LEU A 106 10.04 6.97 -0.77
C LEU A 106 10.79 5.68 -0.46
N GLY A 107 10.74 4.69 -1.37
CA GLY A 107 11.48 3.45 -1.28
C GLY A 107 10.82 2.36 -0.45
N ARG A 108 9.56 2.52 -0.05
CA ARG A 108 8.83 1.50 0.70
C ARG A 108 8.31 0.41 -0.23
N LEU A 109 8.47 -0.84 0.19
CA LEU A 109 7.92 -1.98 -0.54
C LEU A 109 6.45 -2.13 -0.16
N VAL A 110 5.56 -2.01 -1.14
CA VAL A 110 4.12 -2.04 -0.94
C VAL A 110 3.53 -3.27 -1.64
N ASN A 111 2.79 -4.06 -0.88
CA ASN A 111 2.01 -5.17 -1.39
C ASN A 111 0.60 -4.66 -1.72
N ILE A 112 0.20 -4.78 -2.98
CA ILE A 112 -1.17 -4.46 -3.43
C ILE A 112 -1.87 -5.77 -3.72
N LEU A 113 -3.03 -5.98 -3.13
CA LEU A 113 -3.73 -7.26 -3.22
C LEU A 113 -5.24 -7.11 -3.32
N SER A 114 -5.87 -8.13 -3.90
CA SER A 114 -7.29 -8.39 -3.79
C SER A 114 -7.49 -9.83 -3.30
N HIS A 115 -8.50 -10.06 -2.47
CA HIS A 115 -8.94 -11.41 -2.13
C HIS A 115 -9.72 -12.03 -3.27
N ARG A 116 -9.55 -13.33 -3.44
CA ARG A 116 -10.22 -14.09 -4.48
C ARG A 116 -11.21 -15.10 -3.92
#